data_83bc3f19292e65943083f1e658529e99
#
_entry.id   83bc3f19292e65943083f1e658529e99
#
_cell.length_a   1.000
_cell.length_b   1.000
_cell.length_c   1.000
_cell.angle_alpha   90.00
_cell.angle_beta   90.00
_cell.angle_gamma   90.00
#
_symmetry.space_group_name_H-M   'P 1'
#
loop_
_entity.id
_entity.type
_entity.pdbx_description
1 polymer ?
#
loop_
_entity_poly.entity_id
_entity_poly.type
_entity_poly.pdbx_seq_one_letter_code
_entity_poly.pdbx_strand_id
1 'polypeptide(L)'
;MKHTRRILSLVLVLVMIFALCATAFADKSYEPYKNYMCVGDSIAAGCGLTKDGSEAYFDQNTDDYTTVYNPDYLYFGYDFAAVPTAYHSIVAEALDANLMQYARSGLRAVEFRYFLDGVYNEYDEDQFWDNSVFDTDGNGTFTLSDLDAIDEQMNYKKAIKEADVLSINVGSNDVFSIALGCMSVLTSDSENETLKNIKDYLNKGGNIGVAFGKLIEYYETMGKLAELAASLTETFTRSYKQYVENYSAILEKVYELNPDITVVAVGVFNPFSHFKLSSDSKLDLSAIASPLVKAVNNYLKLQTTKYDNLYYADIVGTETYDMSYDDTYFWQYFSFKVHPTLAGHKYIAQQILNALPERGTLPFTDVPSEAWYYDELYYAWFNGLIKGTSDTTFEPAATTTRAQAVTVLYRMAGSPNVSGLTEPFTDVSDTHWARDAIIWAYENCIITGYDATTFGPEDGLTRAQFVTIMYRYAGSPQTSGDLSAFSDCASIASCYRNAVSWAAENGIIKGYNDGTFRPNSVITRAQLAAILARFDRM
;
A
#
# COMPACT_ATOMS: atom_id res chain seq x y z
N MET A 1 25.45 12.42 -36.49
CA MET A 1 24.95 11.05 -36.80
C MET A 1 25.30 9.98 -35.75
N LYS A 2 26.50 9.94 -35.12
CA LYS A 2 26.80 8.93 -34.08
C LYS A 2 26.08 9.20 -32.74
N HIS A 3 25.93 10.46 -32.33
CA HIS A 3 25.20 10.83 -31.10
C HIS A 3 23.71 10.61 -31.22
N THR A 4 23.11 10.96 -32.37
CA THR A 4 21.66 10.78 -32.62
C THR A 4 21.25 9.29 -32.62
N ARG A 5 22.14 8.39 -33.10
CA ARG A 5 21.91 6.93 -33.06
C ARG A 5 22.01 6.37 -31.64
N ARG A 6 22.90 6.92 -30.78
CA ARG A 6 22.99 6.48 -29.38
C ARG A 6 21.77 6.93 -28.57
N ILE A 7 21.29 8.15 -28.76
CA ILE A 7 20.07 8.66 -28.11
C ILE A 7 18.86 7.87 -28.58
N LEU A 8 18.77 7.57 -29.89
CA LEU A 8 17.66 6.75 -30.41
C LEU A 8 17.69 5.32 -29.88
N SER A 9 18.89 4.71 -29.71
CA SER A 9 19.06 3.39 -29.10
C SER A 9 18.69 3.42 -27.61
N LEU A 10 19.07 4.47 -26.87
CA LEU A 10 18.71 4.59 -25.44
C LEU A 10 17.19 4.79 -25.28
N VAL A 11 16.56 5.60 -26.11
CA VAL A 11 15.11 5.79 -26.09
C VAL A 11 14.38 4.51 -26.49
N LEU A 12 14.89 3.73 -27.47
CA LEU A 12 14.29 2.45 -27.84
C LEU A 12 14.47 1.40 -26.74
N VAL A 13 15.58 1.39 -26.04
CA VAL A 13 15.84 0.50 -24.88
C VAL A 13 14.94 0.90 -23.70
N LEU A 14 14.77 2.19 -23.43
CA LEU A 14 13.84 2.69 -22.42
C LEU A 14 12.39 2.34 -22.79
N VAL A 15 11.96 2.55 -24.02
CA VAL A 15 10.61 2.18 -24.49
C VAL A 15 10.42 0.65 -24.46
N MET A 16 11.44 -0.17 -24.78
CA MET A 16 11.34 -1.62 -24.64
C MET A 16 11.34 -2.06 -23.18
N ILE A 17 12.07 -1.39 -22.28
CA ILE A 17 12.04 -1.67 -20.83
C ILE A 17 10.66 -1.28 -20.27
N PHE A 18 10.09 -0.15 -20.67
CA PHE A 18 8.73 0.24 -20.29
C PHE A 18 7.68 -0.73 -20.87
N ALA A 19 7.82 -1.16 -22.11
CA ALA A 19 6.93 -2.14 -22.73
C ALA A 19 7.06 -3.53 -22.08
N LEU A 20 8.28 -3.97 -21.73
CA LEU A 20 8.53 -5.23 -21.03
C LEU A 20 8.03 -5.20 -19.58
N CYS A 21 8.10 -4.05 -18.88
CA CYS A 21 7.50 -3.91 -17.55
C CYS A 21 5.96 -3.91 -17.63
N ALA A 22 5.39 -3.21 -18.60
CA ALA A 22 3.93 -3.23 -18.82
C ALA A 22 3.41 -4.62 -19.21
N THR A 23 4.20 -5.42 -19.98
CA THR A 23 3.82 -6.80 -20.32
C THR A 23 4.05 -7.79 -19.19
N ALA A 24 4.99 -7.55 -18.26
CA ALA A 24 5.20 -8.41 -17.09
C ALA A 24 4.03 -8.33 -16.08
N PHE A 25 3.33 -7.21 -16.02
CA PHE A 25 2.12 -7.05 -15.18
C PHE A 25 0.81 -7.42 -15.92
N ALA A 26 0.84 -7.55 -17.27
CA ALA A 26 -0.36 -7.68 -18.10
C ALA A 26 -0.97 -9.09 -18.14
N ASP A 27 -0.25 -10.13 -17.70
CA ASP A 27 -0.69 -11.53 -17.82
C ASP A 27 -1.28 -12.13 -16.53
N LYS A 28 -1.16 -11.45 -15.37
CA LYS A 28 -1.70 -11.94 -14.10
C LYS A 28 -2.88 -11.06 -13.67
N SER A 29 -4.06 -11.64 -13.54
CA SER A 29 -5.20 -10.96 -12.93
C SER A 29 -5.21 -11.23 -11.43
N TYR A 30 -5.34 -10.17 -10.65
CA TYR A 30 -5.41 -10.21 -9.18
C TYR A 30 -6.86 -10.13 -8.70
N GLU A 31 -7.08 -10.48 -7.41
CA GLU A 31 -8.37 -10.22 -6.78
C GLU A 31 -8.66 -8.70 -6.82
N PRO A 32 -9.92 -8.31 -6.99
CA PRO A 32 -10.29 -6.91 -7.15
C PRO A 32 -10.35 -6.19 -5.80
N TYR A 33 -9.18 -5.92 -5.25
CA TYR A 33 -9.03 -5.18 -4.01
C TYR A 33 -9.42 -3.71 -4.18
N LYS A 34 -10.10 -3.13 -3.17
CA LYS A 34 -10.48 -1.71 -3.16
C LYS A 34 -9.39 -0.84 -2.55
N ASN A 35 -8.82 -1.28 -1.44
CA ASN A 35 -7.87 -0.51 -0.66
C ASN A 35 -6.60 -1.33 -0.42
N TYR A 36 -5.47 -0.80 -0.85
CA TYR A 36 -4.14 -1.36 -0.59
C TYR A 36 -3.41 -0.47 0.41
N MET A 37 -3.11 -1.00 1.58
CA MET A 37 -2.33 -0.34 2.62
C MET A 37 -0.87 -0.77 2.56
N CYS A 38 0.04 0.20 2.53
CA CYS A 38 1.47 -0.02 2.62
C CYS A 38 1.99 0.49 3.95
N VAL A 39 2.55 -0.39 4.78
CA VAL A 39 3.23 -0.05 6.03
C VAL A 39 4.67 -0.53 5.94
N GLY A 40 5.59 0.27 6.44
CA GLY A 40 6.99 -0.12 6.50
C GLY A 40 7.93 1.04 6.73
N ASP A 41 9.21 0.76 6.53
CA ASP A 41 10.32 1.66 6.75
C ASP A 41 10.61 2.62 5.56
N SER A 42 11.82 3.11 5.47
CA SER A 42 12.25 4.01 4.41
C SER A 42 12.10 3.43 3.00
N ILE A 43 12.32 2.12 2.84
CA ILE A 43 12.13 1.43 1.55
C ILE A 43 10.67 1.47 1.14
N ALA A 44 9.77 1.17 2.08
CA ALA A 44 8.34 1.22 1.88
C ALA A 44 7.83 2.65 1.64
N ALA A 45 8.47 3.65 2.24
CA ALA A 45 8.16 5.06 2.02
C ALA A 45 8.65 5.61 0.67
N GLY A 46 9.46 4.85 -0.08
CA GLY A 46 9.99 5.27 -1.39
C GLY A 46 11.34 5.96 -1.32
N CYS A 47 12.07 5.83 -0.23
CA CYS A 47 13.43 6.34 -0.11
C CYS A 47 14.35 5.70 -1.17
N GLY A 48 15.27 6.48 -1.71
CA GLY A 48 16.09 6.11 -2.88
C GLY A 48 15.61 6.74 -4.18
N LEU A 49 14.41 7.32 -4.19
CA LEU A 49 13.82 8.10 -5.28
C LEU A 49 13.68 9.56 -4.88
N THR A 50 13.40 10.41 -5.85
CA THR A 50 12.93 11.79 -5.60
C THR A 50 11.43 11.79 -5.31
N LYS A 51 10.89 12.88 -4.77
CA LYS A 51 9.45 12.97 -4.42
C LYS A 51 8.53 12.86 -5.64
N ASP A 52 9.00 13.22 -6.83
CA ASP A 52 8.27 13.05 -8.08
C ASP A 52 8.42 11.65 -8.70
N GLY A 53 9.16 10.76 -8.05
CA GLY A 53 9.37 9.38 -8.46
C GLY A 53 10.48 9.18 -9.49
N SER A 54 11.29 10.19 -9.76
CA SER A 54 12.48 10.04 -10.58
C SER A 54 13.57 9.29 -9.81
N GLU A 55 14.55 8.72 -10.51
CA GLU A 55 15.72 8.14 -9.88
C GLU A 55 16.55 9.25 -9.21
N ALA A 56 16.87 9.07 -7.93
CA ALA A 56 17.67 10.04 -7.21
C ALA A 56 19.09 10.09 -7.79
N TYR A 57 19.54 11.29 -8.14
CA TYR A 57 20.88 11.50 -8.66
C TYR A 57 21.81 11.93 -7.54
N PHE A 58 22.94 11.25 -7.47
CA PHE A 58 24.03 11.53 -6.55
C PHE A 58 25.22 12.13 -7.29
N ASP A 59 25.59 13.38 -7.00
CA ASP A 59 26.80 13.98 -7.54
C ASP A 59 28.01 13.65 -6.63
N GLN A 60 28.80 12.67 -7.07
CA GLN A 60 30.02 12.23 -6.37
C GLN A 60 31.11 13.32 -6.32
N ASN A 61 30.95 14.44 -7.03
CA ASN A 61 31.95 15.50 -7.09
C ASN A 61 31.71 16.61 -6.05
N THR A 62 30.68 16.51 -5.23
CA THR A 62 30.44 17.49 -4.16
C THR A 62 30.87 16.93 -2.83
N ASP A 63 31.89 17.54 -2.21
CA ASP A 63 32.30 17.26 -0.82
C ASP A 63 31.26 17.80 0.21
N ASP A 64 30.16 18.39 -0.24
CA ASP A 64 29.15 18.99 0.60
C ASP A 64 28.02 18.01 0.88
N TYR A 65 28.12 17.36 2.05
CA TYR A 65 27.13 16.43 2.58
C TYR A 65 25.71 17.05 2.70
N THR A 66 25.61 18.37 2.92
CA THR A 66 24.32 19.07 3.02
C THR A 66 23.60 19.19 1.68
N THR A 67 24.33 19.17 0.57
CA THR A 67 23.76 19.21 -0.78
C THR A 67 23.15 17.89 -1.18
N VAL A 68 23.69 16.76 -0.68
CA VAL A 68 23.22 15.39 -0.97
C VAL A 68 21.89 15.09 -0.28
N TYR A 69 21.69 15.67 0.90
CA TYR A 69 20.45 15.53 1.68
C TYR A 69 19.41 16.61 1.37
N ASN A 70 19.54 17.32 0.25
CA ASN A 70 18.50 18.24 -0.20
C ASN A 70 17.25 17.41 -0.57
N PRO A 71 16.07 17.69 0.03
CA PRO A 71 14.81 17.00 -0.28
C PRO A 71 14.38 17.12 -1.74
N ASP A 72 14.96 18.06 -2.50
CA ASP A 72 14.74 18.18 -3.95
C ASP A 72 15.48 17.07 -4.75
N TYR A 73 16.48 16.41 -4.15
CA TYR A 73 17.28 15.37 -4.79
C TYR A 73 17.03 13.97 -4.24
N LEU A 74 16.60 13.85 -2.96
CA LEU A 74 16.31 12.56 -2.33
C LEU A 74 15.11 12.70 -1.39
N TYR A 75 14.09 11.87 -1.60
CA TYR A 75 12.95 11.78 -0.70
C TYR A 75 13.24 10.80 0.44
N PHE A 76 13.04 11.25 1.68
CA PHE A 76 13.30 10.47 2.89
C PHE A 76 12.06 9.78 3.48
N GLY A 77 10.85 10.11 3.00
CA GLY A 77 9.65 9.41 3.43
C GLY A 77 9.17 9.71 4.84
N TYR A 78 9.32 10.96 5.30
CA TYR A 78 8.87 11.37 6.65
C TYR A 78 7.44 11.90 6.70
N ASP A 79 6.85 12.24 5.57
CA ASP A 79 5.56 12.94 5.46
C ASP A 79 4.40 12.06 4.95
N PHE A 80 4.59 10.73 4.88
CA PHE A 80 3.62 9.77 4.37
C PHE A 80 3.14 10.03 2.92
N ALA A 81 3.88 10.80 2.15
CA ALA A 81 3.52 11.05 0.76
C ALA A 81 3.72 9.80 -0.11
N ALA A 82 2.81 9.58 -1.05
CA ALA A 82 2.99 8.56 -2.07
C ALA A 82 4.00 9.02 -3.12
N VAL A 83 4.99 8.18 -3.40
CA VAL A 83 5.98 8.39 -4.46
C VAL A 83 5.52 7.61 -5.71
N PRO A 84 5.28 8.27 -6.86
CA PRO A 84 4.59 7.67 -8.01
C PRO A 84 5.23 6.39 -8.57
N THR A 85 6.53 6.25 -8.47
CA THR A 85 7.29 5.10 -9.01
C THR A 85 7.87 4.18 -7.94
N ALA A 86 7.60 4.45 -6.65
CA ALA A 86 7.94 3.53 -5.59
C ALA A 86 7.06 2.29 -5.64
N TYR A 87 7.52 1.21 -5.04
CA TYR A 87 6.84 -0.08 -5.14
C TYR A 87 5.38 -0.03 -4.66
N HIS A 88 5.07 0.77 -3.65
CA HIS A 88 3.70 0.91 -3.14
C HIS A 88 2.73 1.46 -4.19
N SER A 89 3.15 2.47 -4.95
CA SER A 89 2.33 3.05 -6.03
C SER A 89 2.18 2.08 -7.20
N ILE A 90 3.26 1.37 -7.56
CA ILE A 90 3.23 0.35 -8.62
C ILE A 90 2.28 -0.81 -8.25
N VAL A 91 2.32 -1.28 -7.00
CA VAL A 91 1.41 -2.33 -6.52
C VAL A 91 -0.03 -1.85 -6.53
N ALA A 92 -0.31 -0.65 -6.01
CA ALA A 92 -1.66 -0.07 -6.01
C ALA A 92 -2.24 0.05 -7.43
N GLU A 93 -1.43 0.54 -8.39
CA GLU A 93 -1.82 0.64 -9.81
C GLU A 93 -2.12 -0.75 -10.41
N ALA A 94 -1.26 -1.74 -10.15
CA ALA A 94 -1.44 -3.09 -10.68
C ALA A 94 -2.67 -3.80 -10.09
N LEU A 95 -3.07 -3.47 -8.87
CA LEU A 95 -4.27 -4.00 -8.20
C LEU A 95 -5.54 -3.20 -8.53
N ASP A 96 -5.44 -2.07 -9.25
CA ASP A 96 -6.53 -1.10 -9.43
C ASP A 96 -7.16 -0.68 -8.08
N ALA A 97 -6.30 -0.48 -7.07
CA ALA A 97 -6.70 -0.22 -5.69
C ALA A 97 -6.32 1.18 -5.21
N ASN A 98 -7.10 1.74 -4.29
CA ASN A 98 -6.77 2.98 -3.61
C ASN A 98 -5.54 2.75 -2.72
N LEU A 99 -4.49 3.55 -2.92
CA LEU A 99 -3.29 3.49 -2.09
C LEU A 99 -3.53 4.16 -0.73
N MET A 100 -3.30 3.42 0.34
CA MET A 100 -3.25 3.91 1.72
C MET A 100 -1.78 3.87 2.17
N GLN A 101 -1.06 5.01 2.03
CA GLN A 101 0.37 5.09 2.35
C GLN A 101 0.59 5.39 3.84
N TYR A 102 1.11 4.41 4.56
CA TYR A 102 1.36 4.41 6.01
C TYR A 102 2.80 4.05 6.37
N ALA A 103 3.68 3.98 5.37
CA ALA A 103 5.10 3.75 5.59
C ALA A 103 5.81 5.06 5.96
N ARG A 104 6.79 4.95 6.86
CA ARG A 104 7.60 6.08 7.33
C ARG A 104 9.06 5.65 7.49
N SER A 105 9.98 6.49 7.06
CA SER A 105 11.40 6.22 7.27
C SER A 105 11.72 6.05 8.76
N GLY A 106 12.56 5.08 9.07
CA GLY A 106 12.93 4.76 10.45
C GLY A 106 11.97 3.76 11.16
N LEU A 107 10.80 3.46 10.61
CA LEU A 107 9.83 2.57 11.24
C LEU A 107 10.42 1.15 11.41
N ARG A 108 10.36 0.63 12.64
CA ARG A 108 10.70 -0.74 13.02
C ARG A 108 9.45 -1.50 13.47
N ALA A 109 9.58 -2.77 13.72
CA ALA A 109 8.49 -3.58 14.24
C ALA A 109 7.97 -3.09 15.60
N VAL A 110 8.83 -2.51 16.44
CA VAL A 110 8.43 -1.99 17.77
C VAL A 110 7.52 -0.77 17.69
N GLU A 111 7.78 0.21 16.83
CA GLU A 111 6.92 1.38 16.63
C GLU A 111 5.59 0.95 15.98
N PHE A 112 5.63 0.09 14.97
CA PHE A 112 4.38 -0.39 14.34
C PHE A 112 3.52 -1.18 15.34
N ARG A 113 4.12 -2.00 16.19
CA ARG A 113 3.40 -2.66 17.28
C ARG A 113 2.76 -1.66 18.23
N TYR A 114 3.49 -0.61 18.62
CA TYR A 114 2.96 0.43 19.50
C TYR A 114 1.68 1.06 18.95
N PHE A 115 1.62 1.38 17.67
CA PHE A 115 0.40 1.90 17.03
C PHE A 115 -0.79 0.93 17.09
N LEU A 116 -0.54 -0.37 17.25
CA LEU A 116 -1.60 -1.38 17.27
C LEU A 116 -2.08 -1.75 18.67
N ASP A 117 -1.19 -1.92 19.64
CA ASP A 117 -1.54 -2.40 20.98
C ASP A 117 -1.05 -1.51 22.15
N GLY A 118 -0.28 -0.46 21.86
CA GLY A 118 0.27 0.46 22.85
C GLY A 118 1.48 -0.12 23.61
N VAL A 119 2.06 -1.22 23.14
CA VAL A 119 3.23 -1.83 23.77
C VAL A 119 4.50 -1.45 23.03
N TYR A 120 5.39 -0.73 23.73
CA TYR A 120 6.71 -0.35 23.24
C TYR A 120 7.79 -1.11 24.00
N ASN A 121 8.39 -2.09 23.35
CA ASN A 121 9.52 -2.84 23.89
C ASN A 121 10.80 -2.23 23.35
N GLU A 122 11.33 -1.22 24.05
CA GLU A 122 12.56 -0.52 23.67
C GLU A 122 13.70 -1.52 23.39
N TYR A 123 14.40 -1.32 22.28
CA TYR A 123 15.60 -2.11 21.98
C TYR A 123 16.78 -1.60 22.82
N ASP A 124 17.66 -2.50 23.27
CA ASP A 124 18.88 -2.12 24.00
C ASP A 124 19.82 -1.21 23.17
N GLU A 125 19.62 -1.21 21.86
CA GLU A 125 20.35 -0.43 20.86
C GLU A 125 19.84 1.01 20.69
N ASP A 126 18.71 1.36 21.28
CA ASP A 126 18.03 2.64 21.04
C ASP A 126 18.84 3.88 21.46
N GLN A 127 19.85 3.70 22.30
CA GLN A 127 20.75 4.79 22.69
C GLN A 127 21.43 5.50 21.49
N PHE A 128 21.60 4.84 20.33
CA PHE A 128 22.18 5.43 19.11
C PHE A 128 21.20 5.42 17.93
N TRP A 129 19.98 4.93 18.15
CA TRP A 129 18.96 4.99 17.11
C TRP A 129 18.50 6.45 16.92
N ASP A 130 18.47 6.89 15.67
CA ASP A 130 17.99 8.23 15.35
C ASP A 130 16.47 8.28 15.40
N ASN A 131 15.93 8.50 16.60
CA ASN A 131 14.49 8.68 16.82
C ASN A 131 14.00 10.09 16.42
N SER A 132 14.89 10.99 15.94
CA SER A 132 14.49 12.32 15.48
C SER A 132 13.47 12.27 14.34
N VAL A 133 13.45 11.18 13.59
CA VAL A 133 12.43 10.93 12.55
C VAL A 133 11.00 10.86 13.10
N PHE A 134 10.85 10.59 14.39
CA PHE A 134 9.58 10.54 15.13
C PHE A 134 9.34 11.77 16.03
N ASP A 135 10.31 12.67 16.17
CA ASP A 135 10.15 13.92 16.92
C ASP A 135 9.15 14.83 16.18
N THR A 136 7.91 14.83 16.64
CA THR A 136 6.79 15.52 15.99
C THR A 136 6.67 16.99 16.44
N ASP A 137 7.20 17.34 17.62
CA ASP A 137 7.15 18.69 18.17
C ASP A 137 8.45 19.50 17.94
N GLY A 138 9.49 18.86 17.40
CA GLY A 138 10.77 19.50 17.04
C GLY A 138 11.61 19.91 18.26
N ASN A 139 11.37 19.30 19.42
CA ASN A 139 12.12 19.62 20.64
C ASN A 139 13.49 18.90 20.74
N GLY A 140 13.78 18.02 19.81
CA GLY A 140 15.02 17.24 19.73
C GLY A 140 15.08 16.06 20.70
N THR A 141 13.93 15.66 21.29
CA THR A 141 13.85 14.53 22.23
C THR A 141 12.67 13.63 21.88
N PHE A 142 12.94 12.41 21.46
CA PHE A 142 11.89 11.41 21.22
C PHE A 142 11.21 10.98 22.51
N THR A 143 9.88 10.91 22.46
CA THR A 143 9.03 10.38 23.55
C THR A 143 7.88 9.55 22.95
N LEU A 144 7.21 8.74 23.78
CA LEU A 144 6.03 8.00 23.31
C LEU A 144 4.87 8.93 22.87
N SER A 145 4.84 10.16 23.37
CA SER A 145 3.87 11.17 22.93
C SER A 145 4.03 11.54 21.45
N ASP A 146 5.21 11.39 20.89
CA ASP A 146 5.45 11.60 19.46
C ASP A 146 4.80 10.52 18.63
N LEU A 147 4.87 9.25 19.09
CA LEU A 147 4.17 8.14 18.44
C LEU A 147 2.65 8.29 18.57
N ASP A 148 2.16 8.75 19.73
CA ASP A 148 0.73 9.03 19.93
C ASP A 148 0.25 10.09 18.94
N ALA A 149 1.01 11.18 18.72
CA ALA A 149 0.66 12.22 17.76
C ALA A 149 0.63 11.70 16.32
N ILE A 150 1.54 10.78 15.95
CA ILE A 150 1.54 10.12 14.64
C ILE A 150 0.29 9.23 14.50
N ASP A 151 -0.04 8.42 15.51
CA ASP A 151 -1.22 7.53 15.46
C ASP A 151 -2.53 8.33 15.47
N GLU A 152 -2.62 9.47 16.18
CA GLU A 152 -3.77 10.37 16.08
C GLU A 152 -3.97 10.91 14.66
N GLN A 153 -2.88 11.25 13.95
CA GLN A 153 -2.94 11.71 12.57
C GLN A 153 -3.31 10.60 11.60
N MET A 154 -2.67 9.44 11.71
CA MET A 154 -2.73 8.36 10.74
C MET A 154 -3.82 7.33 11.04
N ASN A 155 -4.08 7.05 12.31
CA ASN A 155 -5.07 6.08 12.79
C ASN A 155 -4.90 4.67 12.14
N TYR A 156 -3.77 4.04 12.41
CA TYR A 156 -3.40 2.74 11.85
C TYR A 156 -4.47 1.66 12.06
N LYS A 157 -5.12 1.62 13.24
CA LYS A 157 -6.19 0.65 13.54
C LYS A 157 -7.40 0.82 12.64
N LYS A 158 -7.78 2.06 12.34
CA LYS A 158 -8.89 2.34 11.42
C LYS A 158 -8.50 1.94 10.00
N ALA A 159 -7.30 2.29 9.57
CA ALA A 159 -6.81 1.98 8.24
C ALA A 159 -6.76 0.46 7.97
N ILE A 160 -6.30 -0.36 8.95
CA ILE A 160 -6.29 -1.82 8.82
C ILE A 160 -7.71 -2.38 8.66
N LYS A 161 -8.72 -1.82 9.35
CA LYS A 161 -10.11 -2.24 9.20
C LYS A 161 -10.69 -1.95 7.82
N GLU A 162 -10.17 -0.95 7.14
CA GLU A 162 -10.62 -0.49 5.82
C GLU A 162 -9.79 -1.08 4.67
N ALA A 163 -8.63 -1.68 4.96
CA ALA A 163 -7.75 -2.26 3.97
C ALA A 163 -8.20 -3.67 3.55
N ASP A 164 -8.13 -3.97 2.26
CA ASP A 164 -8.32 -5.33 1.73
C ASP A 164 -6.97 -6.06 1.62
N VAL A 165 -5.92 -5.32 1.27
CA VAL A 165 -4.54 -5.82 1.21
C VAL A 165 -3.63 -4.93 2.04
N LEU A 166 -2.77 -5.54 2.83
CA LEU A 166 -1.73 -4.88 3.62
C LEU A 166 -0.36 -5.46 3.30
N SER A 167 0.56 -4.65 2.79
CA SER A 167 1.98 -5.03 2.76
C SER A 167 2.71 -4.50 3.99
N ILE A 168 3.46 -5.36 4.66
CA ILE A 168 4.25 -5.02 5.85
C ILE A 168 5.73 -5.18 5.51
N ASN A 169 6.44 -4.07 5.41
CA ASN A 169 7.88 -4.02 5.12
C ASN A 169 8.63 -3.38 6.29
N VAL A 170 8.59 -4.03 7.45
CA VAL A 170 9.41 -3.70 8.63
C VAL A 170 10.42 -4.81 8.87
N GLY A 171 11.63 -4.47 9.29
CA GLY A 171 12.69 -5.42 9.57
C GLY A 171 14.07 -4.96 9.13
N SER A 172 14.18 -4.15 8.08
CA SER A 172 15.47 -3.60 7.64
C SER A 172 16.09 -2.73 8.71
N ASN A 173 15.31 -1.85 9.32
CA ASN A 173 15.76 -1.01 10.44
C ASN A 173 15.95 -1.82 11.73
N ASP A 174 15.15 -2.86 11.96
CA ASP A 174 15.36 -3.80 13.08
C ASP A 174 16.72 -4.53 12.94
N VAL A 175 17.08 -4.96 11.73
CA VAL A 175 18.41 -5.54 11.45
C VAL A 175 19.53 -4.50 11.55
N PHE A 176 19.26 -3.26 11.09
CA PHE A 176 20.26 -2.20 11.10
C PHE A 176 20.58 -1.69 12.51
N SER A 177 19.60 -1.64 13.41
CA SER A 177 19.78 -1.26 14.81
C SER A 177 20.81 -2.16 15.53
N ILE A 178 21.02 -3.38 15.03
CA ILE A 178 22.06 -4.30 15.54
C ILE A 178 23.47 -3.71 15.42
N ALA A 179 23.77 -3.07 14.29
CA ALA A 179 25.06 -2.42 14.10
C ALA A 179 25.25 -1.28 15.12
N LEU A 180 24.17 -0.55 15.44
CA LEU A 180 24.15 0.52 16.42
C LEU A 180 24.36 -0.01 17.83
N GLY A 181 23.66 -1.07 18.21
CA GLY A 181 23.84 -1.71 19.51
C GLY A 181 25.25 -2.26 19.71
N CYS A 182 25.82 -2.88 18.66
CA CYS A 182 27.21 -3.30 18.69
C CYS A 182 28.16 -2.11 18.93
N MET A 183 27.96 -0.99 18.25
CA MET A 183 28.75 0.23 18.49
C MET A 183 28.58 0.74 19.93
N SER A 184 27.37 0.72 20.45
CA SER A 184 27.09 1.11 21.84
C SER A 184 27.89 0.26 22.83
N VAL A 185 27.79 -1.06 22.72
CA VAL A 185 28.50 -2.00 23.60
C VAL A 185 30.01 -1.82 23.50
N LEU A 186 30.56 -1.77 22.28
CA LEU A 186 32.01 -1.71 22.05
C LEU A 186 32.64 -0.36 22.41
N THR A 187 31.86 0.70 22.52
CA THR A 187 32.35 2.04 22.86
C THR A 187 31.98 2.47 24.30
N SER A 188 31.13 1.70 25.02
CA SER A 188 30.56 2.11 26.31
C SER A 188 31.61 2.29 27.44
N ASP A 189 32.52 1.32 27.61
CA ASP A 189 33.48 1.24 28.72
C ASP A 189 34.93 1.36 28.28
N SER A 190 35.18 1.95 27.11
CA SER A 190 36.56 1.98 26.59
C SER A 190 37.38 3.10 27.19
N GLU A 191 38.51 2.75 27.84
CA GLU A 191 39.61 3.70 28.12
C GLU A 191 40.38 4.06 26.81
N ASN A 192 40.04 3.40 25.71
CA ASN A 192 40.71 3.61 24.43
C ASN A 192 40.24 4.92 23.78
N GLU A 193 41.19 5.80 23.47
CA GLU A 193 40.91 7.14 22.93
C GLU A 193 40.20 7.07 21.56
N THR A 194 40.52 6.09 20.71
CA THR A 194 39.87 5.94 19.39
C THR A 194 38.39 5.60 19.53
N LEU A 195 38.06 4.62 20.39
CA LEU A 195 36.65 4.23 20.63
C LEU A 195 35.87 5.35 21.31
N LYS A 196 36.49 6.06 22.24
CA LYS A 196 35.91 7.25 22.86
C LYS A 196 35.62 8.34 21.83
N ASN A 197 36.53 8.59 20.90
CA ASN A 197 36.32 9.57 19.83
C ASN A 197 35.18 9.17 18.87
N ILE A 198 34.99 7.88 18.60
CA ILE A 198 33.85 7.38 17.81
C ILE A 198 32.53 7.66 18.57
N LYS A 199 32.48 7.33 19.86
CA LYS A 199 31.32 7.62 20.72
C LYS A 199 30.99 9.11 20.77
N ASP A 200 32.00 9.94 21.02
CA ASP A 200 31.84 11.39 21.08
C ASP A 200 31.39 11.99 19.74
N TYR A 201 31.81 11.37 18.62
CA TYR A 201 31.36 11.75 17.29
C TYR A 201 29.85 11.46 17.11
N LEU A 202 29.40 10.26 17.50
CA LEU A 202 27.97 9.88 17.45
C LEU A 202 27.11 10.77 18.38
N ASN A 203 27.57 10.99 19.61
CA ASN A 203 26.86 11.84 20.58
C ASN A 203 26.70 13.31 20.13
N LYS A 204 27.47 13.74 19.14
CA LYS A 204 27.37 15.07 18.51
C LYS A 204 26.55 15.05 17.21
N GLY A 205 25.82 13.99 16.96
CA GLY A 205 25.03 13.85 15.72
C GLY A 205 25.86 13.48 14.49
N GLY A 206 27.02 12.84 14.70
CA GLY A 206 27.86 12.39 13.60
C GLY A 206 27.23 11.26 12.78
N ASN A 207 27.63 11.15 11.52
CA ASN A 207 27.12 10.13 10.60
C ASN A 207 27.46 8.71 11.06
N ILE A 208 26.42 7.89 11.22
CA ILE A 208 26.49 6.51 11.76
C ILE A 208 27.37 5.62 10.87
N GLY A 209 27.22 5.70 9.54
CA GLY A 209 28.04 4.92 8.61
C GLY A 209 29.52 5.22 8.76
N VAL A 210 29.88 6.51 8.89
CA VAL A 210 31.27 6.94 9.11
C VAL A 210 31.79 6.42 10.46
N ALA A 211 30.99 6.45 11.50
CA ALA A 211 31.34 5.93 12.82
C ALA A 211 31.60 4.42 12.77
N PHE A 212 30.71 3.68 12.09
CA PHE A 212 30.84 2.23 11.93
C PHE A 212 32.05 1.84 11.09
N GLY A 213 32.33 2.58 10.01
CA GLY A 213 33.56 2.40 9.22
C GLY A 213 34.82 2.58 10.06
N LYS A 214 34.90 3.63 10.89
CA LYS A 214 36.02 3.86 11.82
C LYS A 214 36.15 2.75 12.87
N LEU A 215 35.04 2.21 13.35
CA LEU A 215 35.04 1.09 14.28
C LEU A 215 35.64 -0.16 13.66
N ILE A 216 35.26 -0.49 12.44
CA ILE A 216 35.78 -1.62 11.69
C ILE A 216 37.28 -1.44 11.46
N GLU A 217 37.71 -0.28 10.98
CA GLU A 217 39.14 0.04 10.74
C GLU A 217 39.98 -0.13 12.03
N TYR A 218 39.46 0.31 13.17
CA TYR A 218 40.09 0.13 14.48
C TYR A 218 40.27 -1.37 14.80
N TYR A 219 39.21 -2.17 14.74
CA TYR A 219 39.24 -3.60 15.07
C TYR A 219 40.13 -4.40 14.10
N GLU A 220 40.15 -4.02 12.82
CA GLU A 220 41.02 -4.61 11.81
C GLU A 220 42.51 -4.29 12.12
N THR A 221 42.80 -3.03 12.39
CA THR A 221 44.20 -2.59 12.74
C THR A 221 44.71 -3.27 13.99
N MET A 222 43.82 -3.50 14.98
CA MET A 222 44.18 -4.20 16.21
C MET A 222 44.18 -5.72 16.10
N GLY A 223 43.82 -6.28 14.93
CA GLY A 223 43.69 -7.72 14.74
C GLY A 223 42.54 -8.39 15.52
N LYS A 224 41.50 -7.64 15.88
CA LYS A 224 40.40 -8.03 16.75
C LYS A 224 39.04 -8.17 16.04
N LEU A 225 39.05 -8.41 14.74
CA LEU A 225 37.81 -8.57 13.94
C LEU A 225 36.91 -9.70 14.47
N ALA A 226 37.47 -10.73 15.11
CA ALA A 226 36.70 -11.80 15.74
C ALA A 226 35.87 -11.31 16.94
N GLU A 227 36.36 -10.32 17.72
CA GLU A 227 35.62 -9.69 18.80
C GLU A 227 34.43 -8.88 18.24
N LEU A 228 34.64 -8.12 17.18
CA LEU A 228 33.60 -7.38 16.49
C LEU A 228 32.50 -8.31 15.94
N ALA A 229 32.89 -9.39 15.26
CA ALA A 229 31.95 -10.36 14.73
C ALA A 229 31.14 -11.08 15.83
N ALA A 230 31.78 -11.39 16.97
CA ALA A 230 31.10 -11.98 18.12
C ALA A 230 30.06 -11.02 18.74
N SER A 231 30.43 -9.76 18.92
CA SER A 231 29.52 -8.72 19.44
C SER A 231 28.34 -8.47 18.52
N LEU A 232 28.56 -8.41 17.20
CA LEU A 232 27.48 -8.32 16.20
C LEU A 232 26.54 -9.50 16.29
N THR A 233 27.06 -10.72 16.46
CA THR A 233 26.25 -11.94 16.55
C THR A 233 25.42 -11.99 17.82
N GLU A 234 25.99 -11.57 18.96
CA GLU A 234 25.29 -11.51 20.24
C GLU A 234 24.16 -10.47 20.21
N THR A 235 24.45 -9.26 19.77
CA THR A 235 23.48 -8.18 19.62
C THR A 235 22.34 -8.62 18.70
N PHE A 236 22.67 -9.23 17.56
CA PHE A 236 21.69 -9.79 16.66
C PHE A 236 20.75 -10.79 17.34
N THR A 237 21.30 -11.74 18.07
CA THR A 237 20.47 -12.81 18.69
C THR A 237 19.42 -12.19 19.63
N ARG A 238 19.79 -11.12 20.35
CA ARG A 238 18.90 -10.39 21.24
C ARG A 238 17.81 -9.62 20.46
N SER A 239 18.21 -8.78 19.53
CA SER A 239 17.30 -7.95 18.73
C SER A 239 16.38 -8.81 17.83
N TYR A 240 16.88 -9.92 17.30
CA TYR A 240 16.06 -10.86 16.56
C TYR A 240 14.91 -11.44 17.39
N LYS A 241 15.17 -11.74 18.67
CA LYS A 241 14.11 -12.21 19.58
C LYS A 241 13.03 -11.15 19.75
N GLN A 242 13.42 -9.90 19.99
CA GLN A 242 12.47 -8.79 20.11
C GLN A 242 11.69 -8.53 18.82
N TYR A 243 12.36 -8.60 17.67
CA TYR A 243 11.70 -8.52 16.37
C TYR A 243 10.63 -9.59 16.19
N VAL A 244 10.95 -10.86 16.51
CA VAL A 244 10.00 -11.98 16.43
C VAL A 244 8.78 -11.76 17.34
N GLU A 245 9.00 -11.29 18.57
CA GLU A 245 7.93 -10.97 19.52
C GLU A 245 7.03 -9.84 19.00
N ASN A 246 7.63 -8.75 18.52
CA ASN A 246 6.89 -7.61 17.99
C ASN A 246 6.11 -7.97 16.72
N TYR A 247 6.75 -8.65 15.76
CA TYR A 247 6.09 -9.01 14.52
C TYR A 247 4.95 -10.02 14.72
N SER A 248 5.11 -10.97 15.67
CA SER A 248 4.01 -11.88 16.03
C SER A 248 2.81 -11.11 16.59
N ALA A 249 3.04 -10.16 17.51
CA ALA A 249 1.97 -9.33 18.08
C ALA A 249 1.30 -8.43 17.00
N ILE A 250 2.08 -7.91 16.04
CA ILE A 250 1.55 -7.17 14.89
C ILE A 250 0.55 -8.05 14.11
N LEU A 251 0.94 -9.26 13.72
CA LEU A 251 0.06 -10.14 12.96
C LEU A 251 -1.19 -10.52 13.73
N GLU A 252 -1.06 -10.88 15.01
CA GLU A 252 -2.21 -11.18 15.87
C GLU A 252 -3.19 -10.00 15.91
N LYS A 253 -2.68 -8.77 16.06
CA LYS A 253 -3.51 -7.58 16.13
C LYS A 253 -4.11 -7.17 14.79
N VAL A 254 -3.39 -7.34 13.70
CA VAL A 254 -3.92 -7.10 12.34
C VAL A 254 -5.12 -8.01 12.08
N TYR A 255 -4.99 -9.31 12.32
CA TYR A 255 -6.10 -10.26 12.10
C TYR A 255 -7.23 -10.16 13.14
N GLU A 256 -6.96 -9.65 14.36
CA GLU A 256 -8.02 -9.27 15.30
C GLU A 256 -8.86 -8.09 14.77
N LEU A 257 -8.20 -7.10 14.17
CA LEU A 257 -8.85 -5.89 13.65
C LEU A 257 -9.61 -6.14 12.33
N ASN A 258 -9.06 -7.01 11.47
CA ASN A 258 -9.62 -7.35 10.16
C ASN A 258 -9.27 -8.81 9.81
N PRO A 259 -10.16 -9.77 10.16
CA PRO A 259 -9.91 -11.19 9.93
C PRO A 259 -9.79 -11.59 8.45
N ASP A 260 -10.37 -10.83 7.56
CA ASP A 260 -10.44 -11.14 6.12
C ASP A 260 -9.32 -10.47 5.30
N ILE A 261 -8.49 -9.65 5.94
CA ILE A 261 -7.43 -8.91 5.26
C ILE A 261 -6.39 -9.84 4.62
N THR A 262 -6.01 -9.56 3.39
CA THR A 262 -4.86 -10.20 2.75
C THR A 262 -3.58 -9.49 3.19
N VAL A 263 -2.65 -10.20 3.83
CA VAL A 263 -1.39 -9.63 4.28
C VAL A 263 -0.22 -10.16 3.45
N VAL A 264 0.65 -9.27 3.00
CA VAL A 264 1.93 -9.63 2.39
C VAL A 264 3.06 -9.20 3.31
N ALA A 265 3.70 -10.17 3.97
CA ALA A 265 4.94 -9.96 4.69
C ALA A 265 6.07 -9.78 3.67
N VAL A 266 6.61 -8.58 3.58
CA VAL A 266 7.71 -8.26 2.67
C VAL A 266 9.02 -8.57 3.37
N GLY A 267 9.86 -9.38 2.73
CA GLY A 267 11.15 -9.78 3.26
C GLY A 267 12.13 -8.61 3.38
N VAL A 268 13.34 -8.94 3.78
CA VAL A 268 14.48 -8.01 3.80
C VAL A 268 15.57 -8.52 2.88
N PHE A 269 16.33 -7.62 2.27
CA PHE A 269 17.49 -7.96 1.46
C PHE A 269 18.79 -7.58 2.19
N ASN A 270 19.93 -8.07 1.70
CA ASN A 270 21.24 -7.77 2.30
C ASN A 270 21.88 -6.56 1.62
N PRO A 271 21.86 -5.37 2.25
CA PRO A 271 22.42 -4.16 1.65
C PRO A 271 23.94 -4.19 1.52
N PHE A 272 24.60 -5.18 2.13
CA PHE A 272 26.05 -5.35 2.07
C PHE A 272 26.52 -6.40 1.06
N SER A 273 25.62 -6.96 0.23
CA SER A 273 25.91 -8.11 -0.64
C SER A 273 27.04 -7.84 -1.64
N HIS A 274 27.19 -6.60 -2.08
CA HIS A 274 28.24 -6.17 -3.02
C HIS A 274 29.33 -5.31 -2.37
N PHE A 275 29.25 -5.14 -1.05
CA PHE A 275 30.16 -4.25 -0.35
C PHE A 275 31.47 -4.94 0.07
N LYS A 276 32.62 -4.35 -0.29
CA LYS A 276 33.95 -4.71 0.20
C LYS A 276 34.56 -3.51 0.87
N LEU A 277 34.97 -3.66 2.12
CA LEU A 277 35.66 -2.62 2.90
C LEU A 277 36.95 -2.12 2.20
N SER A 278 37.73 -3.04 1.63
CA SER A 278 38.85 -2.80 0.75
C SER A 278 39.22 -4.12 0.05
N SER A 279 40.09 -4.08 -0.99
CA SER A 279 40.62 -5.28 -1.65
C SER A 279 41.36 -6.21 -0.68
N ASP A 280 41.89 -5.68 0.41
CA ASP A 280 42.72 -6.37 1.39
C ASP A 280 42.01 -6.66 2.72
N SER A 281 40.75 -6.16 2.90
CA SER A 281 39.97 -6.39 4.12
C SER A 281 39.60 -7.87 4.28
N LYS A 282 39.83 -8.40 5.48
CA LYS A 282 39.43 -9.75 5.89
C LYS A 282 37.99 -9.81 6.42
N LEU A 283 37.34 -8.66 6.62
CA LEU A 283 35.97 -8.61 7.09
C LEU A 283 35.02 -8.58 5.89
N ASP A 284 34.22 -9.61 5.79
CA ASP A 284 33.16 -9.72 4.82
C ASP A 284 31.82 -9.40 5.52
N LEU A 285 31.34 -8.15 5.39
CA LEU A 285 30.06 -7.72 5.98
C LEU A 285 28.89 -8.46 5.37
N SER A 286 28.97 -8.83 4.10
CA SER A 286 27.94 -9.63 3.47
C SER A 286 27.81 -11.01 4.13
N ALA A 287 28.94 -11.65 4.44
CA ALA A 287 28.95 -12.93 5.12
C ALA A 287 28.38 -12.87 6.55
N ILE A 288 28.52 -11.71 7.23
CA ILE A 288 27.92 -11.46 8.56
C ILE A 288 26.42 -11.20 8.44
N ALA A 289 26.00 -10.34 7.52
CA ALA A 289 24.62 -9.93 7.38
C ALA A 289 23.72 -11.03 6.76
N SER A 290 24.24 -11.84 5.84
CA SER A 290 23.43 -12.87 5.14
C SER A 290 22.73 -13.88 6.05
N PRO A 291 23.36 -14.44 7.11
CA PRO A 291 22.65 -15.31 8.06
C PRO A 291 21.51 -14.59 8.78
N LEU A 292 21.68 -13.30 9.08
CA LEU A 292 20.73 -12.46 9.79
C LEU A 292 19.50 -12.22 8.92
N VAL A 293 19.72 -11.73 7.70
CA VAL A 293 18.67 -11.55 6.68
C VAL A 293 17.90 -12.85 6.45
N LYS A 294 18.64 -13.97 6.33
CA LYS A 294 18.04 -15.29 6.17
C LYS A 294 17.19 -15.70 7.37
N ALA A 295 17.59 -15.39 8.60
CA ALA A 295 16.83 -15.70 9.80
C ALA A 295 15.49 -14.93 9.81
N VAL A 296 15.52 -13.62 9.52
CA VAL A 296 14.30 -12.79 9.42
C VAL A 296 13.38 -13.32 8.32
N ASN A 297 13.90 -13.53 7.12
CA ASN A 297 13.10 -14.02 5.99
C ASN A 297 12.50 -15.42 6.24
N ASN A 298 13.26 -16.34 6.87
CA ASN A 298 12.74 -17.64 7.25
C ASN A 298 11.61 -17.54 8.31
N TYR A 299 11.75 -16.62 9.27
CA TYR A 299 10.70 -16.36 10.24
C TYR A 299 9.43 -15.84 9.56
N LEU A 300 9.53 -14.83 8.68
CA LEU A 300 8.38 -14.29 7.94
C LEU A 300 7.71 -15.39 7.10
N LYS A 301 8.51 -16.19 6.40
CA LYS A 301 8.02 -17.33 5.62
C LYS A 301 7.31 -18.38 6.47
N LEU A 302 7.80 -18.63 7.69
CA LEU A 302 7.14 -19.56 8.61
C LEU A 302 5.78 -19.04 9.09
N GLN A 303 5.59 -17.72 9.22
CA GLN A 303 4.29 -17.17 9.62
C GLN A 303 3.18 -17.51 8.61
N THR A 304 3.49 -17.63 7.31
CA THR A 304 2.48 -18.00 6.29
C THR A 304 1.86 -19.38 6.51
N THR A 305 2.45 -20.21 7.35
CA THR A 305 1.85 -21.50 7.73
C THR A 305 0.85 -21.41 8.88
N LYS A 306 0.72 -20.23 9.50
CA LYS A 306 -0.16 -19.98 10.65
C LYS A 306 -1.44 -19.23 10.29
N TYR A 307 -1.41 -18.47 9.21
CA TYR A 307 -2.50 -17.60 8.75
C TYR A 307 -2.77 -17.88 7.27
N ASP A 308 -4.00 -18.21 6.91
CA ASP A 308 -4.40 -18.60 5.55
C ASP A 308 -4.26 -17.45 4.54
N ASN A 309 -4.49 -16.20 4.98
CA ASN A 309 -4.41 -14.98 4.15
C ASN A 309 -3.08 -14.23 4.30
N LEU A 310 -2.04 -14.89 4.82
CA LEU A 310 -0.69 -14.33 4.90
C LEU A 310 0.20 -14.89 3.81
N TYR A 311 0.78 -14.02 3.03
CA TYR A 311 1.69 -14.33 1.93
C TYR A 311 3.08 -13.76 2.23
N TYR A 312 4.12 -14.29 1.60
CA TYR A 312 5.48 -13.80 1.76
C TYR A 312 6.05 -13.36 0.42
N ALA A 313 6.50 -12.12 0.34
CA ALA A 313 7.23 -11.58 -0.80
C ALA A 313 8.74 -11.67 -0.56
N ASP A 314 9.43 -12.50 -1.34
CA ASP A 314 10.89 -12.67 -1.28
C ASP A 314 11.55 -11.58 -2.09
N ILE A 315 12.14 -10.61 -1.41
CA ILE A 315 12.84 -9.49 -2.05
C ILE A 315 14.37 -9.65 -2.04
N VAL A 316 14.88 -10.83 -1.70
CA VAL A 316 16.30 -11.17 -1.90
C VAL A 316 16.59 -11.09 -3.39
N GLY A 317 17.65 -10.37 -3.76
CA GLY A 317 17.93 -10.01 -5.15
C GLY A 317 17.73 -8.52 -5.45
N THR A 318 17.02 -7.76 -4.59
CA THR A 318 16.90 -6.30 -4.71
C THR A 318 18.27 -5.64 -4.78
N GLU A 319 19.26 -6.16 -4.06
CA GLU A 319 20.65 -5.73 -4.06
C GLU A 319 21.33 -5.79 -5.44
N THR A 320 20.82 -6.58 -6.37
CA THR A 320 21.35 -6.62 -7.75
C THR A 320 20.95 -5.42 -8.58
N TYR A 321 19.96 -4.68 -8.12
CA TYR A 321 19.44 -3.45 -8.73
C TYR A 321 19.92 -2.21 -7.98
N ASP A 322 20.80 -2.40 -7.00
CA ASP A 322 21.35 -1.31 -6.23
C ASP A 322 22.39 -0.53 -7.04
N MET A 323 22.69 0.62 -6.53
CA MET A 323 23.54 1.61 -7.13
C MET A 323 24.92 1.07 -7.47
N SER A 324 25.47 1.54 -8.59
CA SER A 324 26.88 1.30 -8.93
C SER A 324 27.77 1.83 -7.81
N TYR A 325 28.44 0.94 -7.11
CA TYR A 325 29.32 1.27 -6.00
C TYR A 325 30.63 1.87 -6.50
N ASP A 326 30.90 3.10 -6.09
CA ASP A 326 32.25 3.56 -5.87
C ASP A 326 32.55 3.35 -4.37
N ASP A 327 33.40 2.37 -4.04
CA ASP A 327 33.67 1.96 -2.65
C ASP A 327 34.30 3.10 -1.82
N THR A 328 34.87 4.13 -2.48
CA THR A 328 35.61 5.22 -1.85
C THR A 328 34.79 6.05 -0.87
N TYR A 329 33.47 6.16 -1.10
CA TYR A 329 32.57 7.02 -0.32
C TYR A 329 31.44 6.27 0.37
N PHE A 330 31.47 4.93 0.42
CA PHE A 330 30.38 4.11 0.94
C PHE A 330 29.88 4.56 2.32
N TRP A 331 30.79 4.73 3.29
CA TRP A 331 30.40 5.09 4.65
C TRP A 331 29.85 6.51 4.77
N GLN A 332 30.36 7.44 3.96
CA GLN A 332 29.89 8.82 3.95
C GLN A 332 28.44 8.92 3.45
N TYR A 333 28.06 8.05 2.52
CA TYR A 333 26.76 8.05 1.87
C TYR A 333 25.95 6.77 2.15
N PHE A 334 26.21 6.15 3.30
CA PHE A 334 25.63 4.88 3.69
C PHE A 334 24.12 4.85 3.57
N SER A 335 23.40 5.84 4.12
CA SER A 335 21.94 5.92 4.08
C SER A 335 21.38 5.97 2.66
N PHE A 336 22.14 6.53 1.72
CA PHE A 336 21.75 6.57 0.31
C PHE A 336 21.94 5.21 -0.36
N LYS A 337 23.08 4.56 -0.08
CA LYS A 337 23.50 3.31 -0.75
C LYS A 337 22.76 2.05 -0.28
N VAL A 338 22.06 2.10 0.85
CA VAL A 338 21.26 0.97 1.36
C VAL A 338 19.80 0.98 0.86
N HIS A 339 19.42 1.99 0.07
CA HIS A 339 18.06 2.10 -0.46
C HIS A 339 18.00 1.65 -1.93
N PRO A 340 16.88 1.05 -2.36
CA PRO A 340 16.74 0.54 -3.72
C PRO A 340 16.64 1.66 -4.75
N THR A 341 17.19 1.42 -5.93
CA THR A 341 16.97 2.26 -7.12
C THR A 341 15.55 2.11 -7.65
N LEU A 342 15.19 2.88 -8.68
CA LEU A 342 13.94 2.71 -9.41
C LEU A 342 13.74 1.26 -9.89
N ALA A 343 14.80 0.60 -10.35
CA ALA A 343 14.74 -0.80 -10.76
C ALA A 343 14.50 -1.72 -9.56
N GLY A 344 15.12 -1.43 -8.41
CA GLY A 344 14.89 -2.15 -7.15
C GLY A 344 13.44 -2.02 -6.66
N HIS A 345 12.86 -0.83 -6.70
CA HIS A 345 11.44 -0.64 -6.37
C HIS A 345 10.50 -1.43 -7.28
N LYS A 346 10.77 -1.47 -8.59
CA LYS A 346 10.02 -2.30 -9.53
C LYS A 346 10.15 -3.79 -9.22
N TYR A 347 11.35 -4.23 -8.85
CA TYR A 347 11.58 -5.62 -8.45
C TYR A 347 10.77 -5.97 -7.19
N ILE A 348 10.81 -5.13 -6.15
CA ILE A 348 10.03 -5.33 -4.92
C ILE A 348 8.52 -5.40 -5.24
N ALA A 349 8.01 -4.47 -6.05
CA ALA A 349 6.61 -4.49 -6.48
C ALA A 349 6.25 -5.82 -7.16
N GLN A 350 7.12 -6.31 -8.06
CA GLN A 350 6.90 -7.59 -8.73
C GLN A 350 6.87 -8.77 -7.75
N GLN A 351 7.74 -8.77 -6.71
CA GLN A 351 7.72 -9.84 -5.72
C GLN A 351 6.44 -9.82 -4.86
N ILE A 352 5.96 -8.63 -4.49
CA ILE A 352 4.68 -8.49 -3.77
C ILE A 352 3.53 -9.01 -4.63
N LEU A 353 3.45 -8.59 -5.88
CA LEU A 353 2.42 -9.04 -6.82
C LEU A 353 2.51 -10.54 -7.10
N ASN A 354 3.72 -11.12 -7.19
CA ASN A 354 3.89 -12.56 -7.36
C ASN A 354 3.44 -13.36 -6.14
N ALA A 355 3.55 -12.79 -4.94
CA ALA A 355 3.13 -13.44 -3.70
C ALA A 355 1.60 -13.46 -3.54
N LEU A 356 0.89 -12.48 -4.09
CA LEU A 356 -0.57 -12.41 -4.01
C LEU A 356 -1.24 -13.55 -4.78
N PRO A 357 -2.40 -14.04 -4.30
CA PRO A 357 -3.15 -15.07 -5.00
C PRO A 357 -3.61 -14.58 -6.39
N GLU A 358 -3.65 -15.50 -7.33
CA GLU A 358 -4.26 -15.23 -8.62
C GLU A 358 -5.77 -15.11 -8.46
N ARG A 359 -6.35 -14.20 -9.25
CA ARG A 359 -7.79 -14.01 -9.31
C ARG A 359 -8.49 -15.33 -9.63
N GLY A 360 -9.48 -15.68 -8.86
CA GLY A 360 -10.37 -16.79 -9.12
C GLY A 360 -11.23 -16.57 -10.38
N THR A 361 -12.20 -17.42 -10.59
CA THR A 361 -13.20 -17.29 -11.65
C THR A 361 -14.58 -17.08 -11.05
N LEU A 362 -15.43 -16.33 -11.78
CA LEU A 362 -16.84 -16.24 -11.41
C LEU A 362 -17.48 -17.64 -11.36
N PRO A 363 -18.34 -17.94 -10.40
CA PRO A 363 -19.05 -19.23 -10.34
C PRO A 363 -20.17 -19.33 -11.37
N PHE A 364 -20.43 -18.27 -12.14
CA PHE A 364 -21.60 -18.14 -13.02
C PHE A 364 -21.31 -18.70 -14.42
N THR A 365 -21.97 -19.77 -14.78
CA THR A 365 -21.80 -20.46 -16.06
C THR A 365 -22.38 -19.68 -17.26
N ASP A 366 -23.23 -18.70 -17.02
CA ASP A 366 -23.86 -17.83 -18.01
C ASP A 366 -23.14 -16.49 -18.21
N VAL A 367 -21.92 -16.36 -17.65
CA VAL A 367 -21.06 -15.17 -17.78
C VAL A 367 -19.78 -15.56 -18.51
N PRO A 368 -19.63 -15.23 -19.81
CA PRO A 368 -18.39 -15.46 -20.55
C PRO A 368 -17.23 -14.62 -19.97
N SER A 369 -16.03 -15.18 -19.92
CA SER A 369 -14.82 -14.48 -19.40
C SER A 369 -14.45 -13.24 -20.21
N GLU A 370 -14.79 -13.21 -21.51
CA GLU A 370 -14.57 -12.09 -22.44
C GLU A 370 -15.69 -11.04 -22.42
N ALA A 371 -16.71 -11.19 -21.57
CA ALA A 371 -17.80 -10.23 -21.48
C ALA A 371 -17.29 -8.86 -21.01
N TRP A 372 -17.76 -7.78 -21.66
CA TRP A 372 -17.34 -6.39 -21.35
C TRP A 372 -17.56 -5.97 -19.89
N TYR A 373 -18.38 -6.69 -19.16
CA TYR A 373 -18.72 -6.47 -17.74
C TYR A 373 -18.08 -7.50 -16.81
N TYR A 374 -17.25 -8.41 -17.31
CA TYR A 374 -16.72 -9.53 -16.51
C TYR A 374 -15.93 -9.04 -15.30
N ASP A 375 -15.04 -8.08 -15.48
CA ASP A 375 -14.16 -7.57 -14.41
C ASP A 375 -14.94 -6.77 -13.37
N GLU A 376 -15.86 -5.91 -13.80
CA GLU A 376 -16.72 -5.17 -12.90
C GLU A 376 -17.70 -6.10 -12.16
N LEU A 377 -18.22 -7.12 -12.83
CA LEU A 377 -19.08 -8.11 -12.18
C LEU A 377 -18.28 -8.93 -11.17
N TYR A 378 -17.06 -9.36 -11.54
CA TYR A 378 -16.19 -10.07 -10.61
C TYR A 378 -15.91 -9.24 -9.36
N TYR A 379 -15.53 -7.97 -9.53
CA TYR A 379 -15.36 -7.04 -8.41
C TYR A 379 -16.61 -6.94 -7.55
N ALA A 380 -17.76 -6.67 -8.15
CA ALA A 380 -19.01 -6.49 -7.41
C ALA A 380 -19.45 -7.77 -6.67
N TRP A 381 -19.21 -8.94 -7.25
CA TRP A 381 -19.49 -10.24 -6.64
C TRP A 381 -18.52 -10.56 -5.51
N PHE A 382 -17.22 -10.40 -5.74
CA PHE A 382 -16.17 -10.67 -4.76
C PHE A 382 -16.34 -9.81 -3.49
N ASN A 383 -16.65 -8.52 -3.67
CA ASN A 383 -16.89 -7.59 -2.57
C ASN A 383 -18.34 -7.66 -2.01
N GLY A 384 -19.11 -8.66 -2.38
CA GLY A 384 -20.46 -8.89 -1.82
C GLY A 384 -21.52 -7.87 -2.24
N LEU A 385 -21.22 -6.96 -3.16
CA LEU A 385 -22.15 -5.90 -3.62
C LEU A 385 -23.32 -6.51 -4.39
N ILE A 386 -23.08 -7.58 -5.16
CA ILE A 386 -24.10 -8.27 -5.95
C ILE A 386 -23.97 -9.78 -5.80
N LYS A 387 -25.09 -10.49 -5.94
CA LYS A 387 -25.14 -11.97 -5.91
C LYS A 387 -25.73 -12.50 -7.21
N GLY A 388 -25.45 -13.77 -7.51
CA GLY A 388 -26.14 -14.50 -8.57
C GLY A 388 -27.64 -14.61 -8.31
N THR A 389 -28.38 -15.02 -9.34
CA THR A 389 -29.79 -15.47 -9.23
C THR A 389 -29.84 -16.89 -8.67
N SER A 390 -28.73 -17.63 -8.81
CA SER A 390 -28.42 -18.88 -8.11
C SER A 390 -26.93 -18.95 -7.82
N ASP A 391 -26.45 -20.05 -7.24
CA ASP A 391 -25.02 -20.30 -6.99
C ASP A 391 -24.20 -20.33 -8.28
N THR A 392 -24.80 -20.66 -9.42
CA THR A 392 -24.12 -20.87 -10.71
C THR A 392 -24.65 -20.02 -11.86
N THR A 393 -25.62 -19.13 -11.62
CA THR A 393 -26.20 -18.25 -12.65
C THR A 393 -26.28 -16.81 -12.18
N PHE A 394 -26.04 -15.88 -13.09
CA PHE A 394 -26.11 -14.44 -12.84
C PHE A 394 -27.25 -13.74 -13.58
N GLU A 395 -27.62 -14.24 -14.76
CA GLU A 395 -28.62 -13.65 -15.67
C GLU A 395 -28.26 -12.22 -16.10
N PRO A 396 -27.12 -11.99 -16.79
CA PRO A 396 -26.58 -10.66 -17.04
C PRO A 396 -27.51 -9.77 -17.89
N ALA A 397 -28.34 -10.37 -18.75
CA ALA A 397 -29.29 -9.65 -19.62
C ALA A 397 -30.64 -9.37 -18.96
N ALA A 398 -30.92 -9.97 -17.80
CA ALA A 398 -32.18 -9.73 -17.08
C ALA A 398 -32.27 -8.27 -16.63
N THR A 399 -33.48 -7.71 -16.67
CA THR A 399 -33.73 -6.35 -16.20
C THR A 399 -33.72 -6.26 -14.68
N THR A 400 -33.30 -5.12 -14.16
CA THR A 400 -33.25 -4.87 -12.71
C THR A 400 -34.50 -4.12 -12.27
N THR A 401 -35.13 -4.59 -11.21
CA THR A 401 -36.27 -3.91 -10.63
C THR A 401 -35.86 -2.81 -9.64
N ARG A 402 -36.78 -1.91 -9.32
CA ARG A 402 -36.57 -0.85 -8.34
C ARG A 402 -36.22 -1.41 -6.95
N ALA A 403 -36.91 -2.48 -6.52
CA ALA A 403 -36.61 -3.16 -5.26
C ALA A 403 -35.21 -3.78 -5.21
N GLN A 404 -34.76 -4.39 -6.32
CA GLN A 404 -33.41 -4.97 -6.42
C GLN A 404 -32.33 -3.90 -6.29
N ALA A 405 -32.44 -2.79 -7.00
CA ALA A 405 -31.47 -1.70 -6.96
C ALA A 405 -31.35 -1.08 -5.56
N VAL A 406 -32.46 -0.84 -4.89
CA VAL A 406 -32.47 -0.28 -3.54
C VAL A 406 -31.87 -1.25 -2.53
N THR A 407 -32.15 -2.56 -2.67
CA THR A 407 -31.60 -3.59 -1.78
C THR A 407 -30.08 -3.69 -1.88
N VAL A 408 -29.50 -3.50 -3.06
CA VAL A 408 -28.05 -3.47 -3.21
C VAL A 408 -27.44 -2.29 -2.44
N LEU A 409 -27.99 -1.08 -2.59
CA LEU A 409 -27.51 0.10 -1.86
C LEU A 409 -27.68 -0.03 -0.34
N TYR A 410 -28.78 -0.65 0.11
CA TYR A 410 -29.00 -0.95 1.52
C TYR A 410 -27.91 -1.89 2.10
N ARG A 411 -27.53 -2.92 1.34
CA ARG A 411 -26.41 -3.82 1.71
C ARG A 411 -25.08 -3.09 1.72
N MET A 412 -24.81 -2.25 0.73
CA MET A 412 -23.60 -1.41 0.69
C MET A 412 -23.51 -0.49 1.93
N ALA A 413 -24.65 -0.02 2.44
CA ALA A 413 -24.72 0.76 3.69
C ALA A 413 -24.60 -0.09 4.97
N GLY A 414 -24.31 -1.40 4.87
CA GLY A 414 -24.20 -2.31 6.01
C GLY A 414 -25.55 -2.76 6.58
N SER A 415 -26.62 -2.67 5.80
CA SER A 415 -27.98 -3.08 6.20
C SER A 415 -28.45 -2.47 7.52
N PRO A 416 -28.53 -1.14 7.64
CA PRO A 416 -28.88 -0.44 8.88
C PRO A 416 -30.22 -0.90 9.44
N ASN A 417 -30.34 -0.93 10.77
CA ASN A 417 -31.58 -1.32 11.44
C ASN A 417 -32.71 -0.31 11.18
N VAL A 418 -33.84 -0.78 10.70
CA VAL A 418 -35.04 0.01 10.42
C VAL A 418 -36.19 -0.24 11.43
N SER A 419 -35.90 -0.94 12.51
CA SER A 419 -36.91 -1.22 13.56
C SER A 419 -37.51 0.06 14.10
N GLY A 420 -38.85 0.13 14.11
CA GLY A 420 -39.59 1.31 14.55
C GLY A 420 -39.91 2.34 13.47
N LEU A 421 -39.38 2.17 12.26
CA LEU A 421 -39.73 2.95 11.09
C LEU A 421 -40.99 2.34 10.41
N THR A 422 -41.75 3.20 9.74
CA THR A 422 -43.00 2.79 9.09
C THR A 422 -42.83 2.72 7.58
N GLU A 423 -43.33 1.65 6.95
CA GLU A 423 -43.41 1.55 5.51
C GLU A 423 -44.31 2.63 4.91
N PRO A 424 -43.81 3.53 4.05
CA PRO A 424 -44.60 4.61 3.49
C PRO A 424 -45.52 4.19 2.33
N PHE A 425 -45.23 3.05 1.67
CA PHE A 425 -45.86 2.65 0.42
C PHE A 425 -46.80 1.48 0.61
N THR A 426 -48.05 1.64 0.15
CA THR A 426 -49.12 0.63 0.31
C THR A 426 -48.97 -0.58 -0.62
N ASP A 427 -48.18 -0.46 -1.68
CA ASP A 427 -47.84 -1.55 -2.62
C ASP A 427 -46.62 -2.38 -2.19
N VAL A 428 -46.03 -2.08 -1.02
CA VAL A 428 -44.96 -2.87 -0.39
C VAL A 428 -45.55 -3.59 0.84
N SER A 429 -45.77 -4.89 0.72
CA SER A 429 -46.33 -5.67 1.83
C SER A 429 -45.35 -5.82 3.00
N ASP A 430 -45.91 -6.06 4.21
CA ASP A 430 -45.10 -6.30 5.42
C ASP A 430 -44.15 -7.50 5.31
N THR A 431 -44.39 -8.42 4.40
CA THR A 431 -43.57 -9.60 4.12
C THR A 431 -42.71 -9.46 2.87
N HIS A 432 -42.68 -8.27 2.24
CA HIS A 432 -41.90 -8.07 1.03
C HIS A 432 -40.41 -8.15 1.34
N TRP A 433 -39.68 -8.93 0.56
CA TRP A 433 -38.24 -9.22 0.77
C TRP A 433 -37.35 -7.97 0.79
N ALA A 434 -37.72 -6.89 0.11
CA ALA A 434 -36.96 -5.63 0.03
C ALA A 434 -37.53 -4.54 0.96
N ARG A 435 -38.53 -4.85 1.81
CA ARG A 435 -39.23 -3.87 2.66
C ARG A 435 -38.25 -3.01 3.46
N ASP A 436 -37.35 -3.62 4.19
CA ASP A 436 -36.39 -2.89 5.03
C ASP A 436 -35.48 -1.96 4.22
N ALA A 437 -35.07 -2.41 3.04
CA ALA A 437 -34.27 -1.59 2.13
C ALA A 437 -35.07 -0.38 1.59
N ILE A 438 -36.34 -0.57 1.29
CA ILE A 438 -37.22 0.50 0.79
C ILE A 438 -37.48 1.54 1.90
N ILE A 439 -37.79 1.11 3.12
CA ILE A 439 -37.94 1.99 4.27
C ILE A 439 -36.68 2.82 4.50
N TRP A 440 -35.52 2.14 4.58
CA TRP A 440 -34.23 2.80 4.78
C TRP A 440 -33.93 3.85 3.70
N ALA A 441 -34.12 3.50 2.45
CA ALA A 441 -33.79 4.38 1.34
C ALA A 441 -34.77 5.60 1.25
N TYR A 442 -36.04 5.41 1.65
CA TYR A 442 -37.02 6.49 1.74
C TYR A 442 -36.67 7.47 2.88
N GLU A 443 -36.38 6.96 4.07
CA GLU A 443 -36.03 7.76 5.25
C GLU A 443 -34.76 8.58 5.04
N ASN A 444 -33.81 8.04 4.25
CA ASN A 444 -32.58 8.73 3.88
C ASN A 444 -32.68 9.59 2.60
N CYS A 445 -33.92 9.82 2.08
CA CYS A 445 -34.17 10.61 0.88
C CYS A 445 -33.44 10.10 -0.39
N ILE A 446 -33.05 8.83 -0.42
CA ILE A 446 -32.35 8.19 -1.56
C ILE A 446 -33.39 7.88 -2.66
N ILE A 447 -34.58 7.46 -2.27
CA ILE A 447 -35.68 7.18 -3.20
C ILE A 447 -36.90 8.03 -2.90
N THR A 448 -37.77 8.10 -3.91
CA THR A 448 -39.17 8.57 -3.77
C THR A 448 -40.06 7.54 -4.43
N GLY A 449 -41.33 7.50 -4.03
CA GLY A 449 -42.37 6.79 -4.77
C GLY A 449 -42.70 7.47 -6.09
N TYR A 450 -43.59 6.85 -6.88
CA TYR A 450 -44.26 7.50 -7.99
C TYR A 450 -45.24 8.56 -7.48
N ASP A 451 -45.81 8.26 -6.33
CA ASP A 451 -46.65 9.16 -5.53
C ASP A 451 -46.45 8.88 -4.02
N ALA A 452 -47.27 9.45 -3.16
CA ALA A 452 -47.15 9.34 -1.71
C ALA A 452 -47.38 7.90 -1.18
N THR A 453 -47.93 7.00 -1.96
CA THR A 453 -48.35 5.66 -1.52
C THR A 453 -47.88 4.52 -2.40
N THR A 454 -47.30 4.84 -3.55
CA THR A 454 -46.91 3.86 -4.58
C THR A 454 -45.39 3.89 -4.85
N PHE A 455 -44.69 2.79 -4.59
CA PHE A 455 -43.25 2.64 -4.89
C PHE A 455 -43.01 1.97 -6.23
N GLY A 456 -43.76 0.94 -6.62
CA GLY A 456 -43.54 0.09 -7.78
C GLY A 456 -42.34 -0.85 -7.61
N PRO A 457 -42.30 -1.74 -6.60
CA PRO A 457 -41.13 -2.53 -6.28
C PRO A 457 -40.65 -3.45 -7.43
N GLU A 458 -41.59 -3.98 -8.21
CA GLU A 458 -41.30 -4.91 -9.30
C GLU A 458 -41.13 -4.20 -10.67
N ASP A 459 -41.26 -2.90 -10.73
CA ASP A 459 -41.09 -2.16 -11.97
C ASP A 459 -39.62 -2.09 -12.38
N GLY A 460 -39.38 -2.20 -13.69
CA GLY A 460 -38.05 -2.07 -14.27
C GLY A 460 -37.49 -0.66 -14.07
N LEU A 461 -36.27 -0.58 -13.56
CA LEU A 461 -35.59 0.69 -13.29
C LEU A 461 -34.87 1.21 -14.52
N THR A 462 -35.13 2.47 -14.92
CA THR A 462 -34.40 3.07 -16.04
C THR A 462 -33.00 3.50 -15.64
N ARG A 463 -32.10 3.63 -16.63
CA ARG A 463 -30.72 4.09 -16.40
C ARG A 463 -30.67 5.45 -15.71
N ALA A 464 -31.46 6.41 -16.13
CA ALA A 464 -31.52 7.73 -15.50
C ALA A 464 -32.04 7.69 -14.07
N GLN A 465 -33.03 6.85 -13.79
CA GLN A 465 -33.54 6.66 -12.44
C GLN A 465 -32.48 6.03 -11.51
N PHE A 466 -31.79 4.97 -11.97
CA PHE A 466 -30.78 4.32 -11.16
C PHE A 466 -29.63 5.28 -10.80
N VAL A 467 -29.12 5.99 -11.78
CA VAL A 467 -28.05 6.98 -11.56
C VAL A 467 -28.49 8.09 -10.60
N THR A 468 -29.79 8.46 -10.64
CA THR A 468 -30.33 9.47 -9.71
C THR A 468 -30.41 8.92 -8.28
N ILE A 469 -30.75 7.65 -8.11
CA ILE A 469 -30.71 6.97 -6.81
C ILE A 469 -29.29 6.95 -6.25
N MET A 470 -28.29 6.59 -7.06
CA MET A 470 -26.88 6.59 -6.67
C MET A 470 -26.36 7.99 -6.33
N TYR A 471 -26.73 9.00 -7.12
CA TYR A 471 -26.38 10.39 -6.88
C TYR A 471 -26.90 10.90 -5.53
N ARG A 472 -28.15 10.54 -5.17
CA ARG A 472 -28.73 10.86 -3.88
C ARG A 472 -28.07 10.09 -2.74
N TYR A 473 -27.74 8.82 -2.95
CA TYR A 473 -26.99 8.01 -1.99
C TYR A 473 -25.62 8.61 -1.69
N ALA A 474 -24.95 9.18 -2.69
CA ALA A 474 -23.70 9.93 -2.53
C ALA A 474 -23.86 11.33 -1.90
N GLY A 475 -25.06 11.71 -1.45
CA GLY A 475 -25.33 13.03 -0.83
C GLY A 475 -25.54 14.17 -1.82
N SER A 476 -25.82 13.87 -3.09
CA SER A 476 -26.10 14.86 -4.14
C SER A 476 -24.97 15.89 -4.32
N PRO A 477 -23.73 15.48 -4.57
CA PRO A 477 -22.59 16.37 -4.67
C PRO A 477 -22.71 17.38 -5.82
N GLN A 478 -21.93 18.45 -5.74
CA GLN A 478 -21.89 19.47 -6.82
C GLN A 478 -21.36 18.84 -8.11
N THR A 479 -21.87 19.30 -9.25
CA THR A 479 -21.50 18.86 -10.60
C THR A 479 -21.45 20.01 -11.56
N SER A 480 -20.67 19.92 -12.64
CA SER A 480 -20.62 20.95 -13.69
C SER A 480 -21.92 21.06 -14.50
N GLY A 481 -22.74 20.01 -14.50
CA GLY A 481 -23.93 19.91 -15.34
C GLY A 481 -23.60 19.60 -16.81
N ASP A 482 -22.34 19.28 -17.14
CA ASP A 482 -21.92 18.95 -18.50
C ASP A 482 -22.40 17.54 -18.90
N LEU A 483 -23.09 17.48 -20.01
CA LEU A 483 -23.62 16.27 -20.62
C LEU A 483 -23.15 16.12 -22.09
N SER A 484 -22.13 16.89 -22.50
CA SER A 484 -21.63 16.92 -23.88
C SER A 484 -21.04 15.58 -24.34
N ALA A 485 -20.66 14.73 -23.37
CA ALA A 485 -20.22 13.36 -23.64
C ALA A 485 -21.30 12.47 -24.28
N PHE A 486 -22.60 12.84 -24.20
CA PHE A 486 -23.71 12.03 -24.69
C PHE A 486 -24.42 12.70 -25.85
N SER A 487 -24.45 12.04 -27.02
CA SER A 487 -25.10 12.54 -28.23
C SER A 487 -26.63 12.68 -28.08
N ASP A 488 -27.25 11.96 -27.14
CA ASP A 488 -28.66 12.01 -26.78
C ASP A 488 -28.97 12.86 -25.54
N CYS A 489 -28.05 13.75 -25.14
CA CYS A 489 -28.19 14.59 -23.94
C CYS A 489 -29.50 15.41 -23.88
N ALA A 490 -30.09 15.75 -25.05
CA ALA A 490 -31.38 16.43 -25.13
C ALA A 490 -32.56 15.57 -24.62
N SER A 491 -32.43 14.26 -24.65
CA SER A 491 -33.45 13.31 -24.15
C SER A 491 -33.39 13.10 -22.64
N ILE A 492 -32.36 13.62 -21.95
CA ILE A 492 -32.23 13.53 -20.51
C ILE A 492 -33.10 14.59 -19.85
N ALA A 493 -34.16 14.16 -19.16
CA ALA A 493 -35.08 15.05 -18.45
C ALA A 493 -34.35 15.91 -17.41
N SER A 494 -34.81 17.12 -17.19
CA SER A 494 -34.15 18.12 -16.32
C SER A 494 -33.90 17.59 -14.91
N CYS A 495 -34.77 16.76 -14.35
CA CYS A 495 -34.63 16.18 -13.02
C CYS A 495 -33.47 15.16 -12.89
N TYR A 496 -32.94 14.63 -14.01
CA TYR A 496 -31.88 13.65 -14.02
C TYR A 496 -30.52 14.23 -14.41
N ARG A 497 -30.47 15.45 -14.95
CA ARG A 497 -29.26 16.04 -15.57
C ARG A 497 -28.07 16.10 -14.62
N ASN A 498 -28.27 16.58 -13.39
CA ASN A 498 -27.21 16.68 -12.41
C ASN A 498 -26.65 15.28 -12.04
N ALA A 499 -27.54 14.31 -11.83
CA ALA A 499 -27.13 12.96 -11.50
C ALA A 499 -26.32 12.30 -12.63
N VAL A 500 -26.77 12.48 -13.88
CA VAL A 500 -26.07 11.92 -15.06
C VAL A 500 -24.73 12.62 -15.29
N SER A 501 -24.67 13.95 -15.14
CA SER A 501 -23.41 14.70 -15.24
C SER A 501 -22.40 14.26 -14.18
N TRP A 502 -22.82 14.21 -12.91
CA TRP A 502 -21.99 13.71 -11.82
C TRP A 502 -21.45 12.31 -12.07
N ALA A 503 -22.29 11.38 -12.51
CA ALA A 503 -21.88 10.01 -12.75
C ALA A 503 -20.92 9.87 -13.96
N ALA A 504 -21.05 10.74 -14.97
CA ALA A 504 -20.12 10.81 -16.10
C ALA A 504 -18.79 11.41 -15.70
N GLU A 505 -18.79 12.51 -14.95
CA GLU A 505 -17.57 13.19 -14.44
C GLU A 505 -16.70 12.26 -13.58
N ASN A 506 -17.34 11.38 -12.81
CA ASN A 506 -16.65 10.42 -11.94
C ASN A 506 -16.43 9.03 -12.58
N GLY A 507 -16.64 8.89 -13.89
CA GLY A 507 -16.40 7.64 -14.62
C GLY A 507 -17.34 6.48 -14.28
N ILE A 508 -18.37 6.71 -13.44
CA ILE A 508 -19.36 5.70 -13.03
C ILE A 508 -20.15 5.23 -14.25
N ILE A 509 -20.43 6.16 -15.18
CA ILE A 509 -21.12 5.88 -16.44
C ILE A 509 -20.22 6.22 -17.63
N LYS A 510 -20.09 5.29 -18.57
CA LYS A 510 -19.31 5.48 -19.79
C LYS A 510 -20.16 5.64 -21.07
N GLY A 511 -21.50 5.55 -21.01
CA GLY A 511 -22.35 5.54 -22.19
C GLY A 511 -22.24 4.27 -23.02
N TYR A 512 -22.86 4.28 -24.19
CA TYR A 512 -22.75 3.20 -25.19
C TYR A 512 -21.73 3.57 -26.27
N ASN A 513 -21.28 2.57 -27.05
CA ASN A 513 -20.30 2.77 -28.12
C ASN A 513 -20.74 3.76 -29.21
N ASP A 514 -22.04 4.04 -29.34
CA ASP A 514 -22.61 5.04 -30.25
C ASP A 514 -22.66 6.45 -29.65
N GLY A 515 -22.06 6.64 -28.48
CA GLY A 515 -22.03 7.91 -27.77
C GLY A 515 -23.33 8.29 -27.08
N THR A 516 -24.31 7.37 -26.95
CA THR A 516 -25.58 7.64 -26.27
C THR A 516 -25.54 7.22 -24.80
N PHE A 517 -26.34 7.89 -23.95
CA PHE A 517 -26.62 7.49 -22.56
C PHE A 517 -27.85 6.57 -22.45
N ARG A 518 -28.86 6.78 -23.27
CA ARG A 518 -30.17 6.09 -23.28
C ARG A 518 -30.91 6.16 -21.95
N PRO A 519 -31.33 7.34 -21.54
CA PRO A 519 -31.87 7.60 -20.18
C PRO A 519 -33.09 6.74 -19.82
N ASN A 520 -33.93 6.41 -20.79
CA ASN A 520 -35.18 5.67 -20.61
C ASN A 520 -35.04 4.15 -20.78
N SER A 521 -33.86 3.65 -21.15
CA SER A 521 -33.63 2.20 -21.24
C SER A 521 -33.61 1.58 -19.84
N VAL A 522 -34.31 0.46 -19.66
CA VAL A 522 -34.24 -0.30 -18.40
C VAL A 522 -32.84 -0.87 -18.22
N ILE A 523 -32.30 -0.76 -17.01
CA ILE A 523 -30.95 -1.24 -16.70
C ILE A 523 -30.95 -2.77 -16.59
N THR A 524 -29.93 -3.40 -17.17
CA THR A 524 -29.70 -4.85 -17.00
C THR A 524 -28.85 -5.13 -15.75
N ARG A 525 -28.87 -6.37 -15.28
CA ARG A 525 -28.05 -6.82 -14.15
C ARG A 525 -26.56 -6.65 -14.41
N ALA A 526 -26.08 -6.90 -15.64
CA ALA A 526 -24.68 -6.64 -16.03
C ALA A 526 -24.33 -5.15 -15.93
N GLN A 527 -25.22 -4.26 -16.38
CA GLN A 527 -25.03 -2.82 -16.27
C GLN A 527 -25.08 -2.34 -14.81
N LEU A 528 -26.00 -2.91 -14.01
CA LEU A 528 -26.04 -2.65 -12.56
C LEU A 528 -24.71 -2.99 -11.90
N ALA A 529 -24.19 -4.21 -12.13
CA ALA A 529 -22.92 -4.67 -11.57
C ALA A 529 -21.76 -3.74 -11.95
N ALA A 530 -21.67 -3.36 -13.24
CA ALA A 530 -20.61 -2.48 -13.73
C ALA A 530 -20.67 -1.07 -13.11
N ILE A 531 -21.86 -0.51 -12.94
CA ILE A 531 -22.04 0.81 -12.34
C ILE A 531 -21.72 0.75 -10.83
N LEU A 532 -22.18 -0.29 -10.13
CA LEU A 532 -21.87 -0.49 -8.70
C LEU A 532 -20.37 -0.63 -8.44
N ALA A 533 -19.68 -1.46 -9.23
CA ALA A 533 -18.25 -1.65 -9.10
C ALA A 533 -17.46 -0.34 -9.28
N ARG A 534 -17.84 0.47 -10.27
CA ARG A 534 -17.20 1.76 -10.51
C ARG A 534 -17.52 2.79 -9.43
N PHE A 535 -18.72 2.77 -8.91
CA PHE A 535 -19.13 3.64 -7.81
C PHE A 535 -18.40 3.28 -6.50
N ASP A 536 -18.28 2.00 -6.20
CA ASP A 536 -17.65 1.54 -4.97
C ASP A 536 -16.13 1.81 -4.95
N ARG A 537 -15.49 1.85 -6.13
CA ARG A 537 -14.07 2.22 -6.31
C ARG A 537 -13.81 3.73 -6.31
N MET A 538 -14.83 4.60 -6.31
CA MET A 538 -14.71 6.05 -6.27
C MET A 538 -14.30 6.55 -4.88
#